data_7aa060228326912fc6d1989c3f2c87a6
#
_entry.id   7aa060228326912fc6d1989c3f2c87a6
#
_cell.length_a   1.000
_cell.length_b   1.000
_cell.length_c   1.000
_cell.angle_alpha   90.00
_cell.angle_beta   90.00
_cell.angle_gamma   90.00
#
_symmetry.space_group_name_H-M   'P 1'
#
loop_
_entity.id
_entity.type
_entity.pdbx_description
1 polymer ?
#
loop_
_entity_poly.entity_id
_entity_poly.type
_entity_poly.pdbx_seq_one_letter_code
_entity_poly.pdbx_strand_id
1 'polypeptide(L)'
;YNSENGTVTRLVPAGRNEGEGMYFISMNLNGDIVSAFDFGTKKFVEINLNEYATPGYQPTFTSLTDNNKTPIGAIRIGDRLLSTGVYTQGRYCISQVSGDDTYSVSYPACTDPTLTDTLKSAFYASNTLAVKPTLERLACANMQTGCLDICEINGNELTRVNEVHLTPAKVKFNRHRPKGRGLVHPVNYSKYHIFGFCDLAVSDDYIYALYSGRTLKQHNLDVDKGKTILVFDWNGSHVRTYRLENACSSISYSAEENTIYALSQENNHSEIITLHL
;
A
#
# COMPACT_ATOMS: atom_id res chain seq x y z
N TYR A 1 -10.28 -3.61 -18.36
CA TYR A 1 -11.40 -4.45 -18.83
C TYR A 1 -12.63 -3.57 -18.99
N ASN A 2 -13.21 -3.58 -20.17
CA ASN A 2 -14.50 -2.93 -20.44
C ASN A 2 -15.61 -3.96 -20.25
N SER A 3 -16.47 -3.77 -19.24
CA SER A 3 -17.55 -4.69 -18.90
C SER A 3 -18.68 -4.75 -19.94
N GLU A 4 -18.86 -3.69 -20.75
CA GLU A 4 -19.92 -3.62 -21.75
C GLU A 4 -19.64 -4.50 -22.98
N ASN A 5 -18.37 -4.62 -23.36
CA ASN A 5 -17.97 -5.34 -24.58
C ASN A 5 -16.94 -6.47 -24.36
N GLY A 6 -16.56 -6.71 -23.10
CA GLY A 6 -15.62 -7.77 -22.72
C GLY A 6 -14.17 -7.55 -23.19
N THR A 7 -13.82 -6.36 -23.67
CA THR A 7 -12.47 -6.09 -24.16
C THR A 7 -11.48 -5.83 -23.04
N VAL A 8 -10.22 -6.24 -23.26
CA VAL A 8 -9.09 -5.92 -22.38
C VAL A 8 -8.11 -5.05 -23.13
N THR A 9 -7.86 -3.86 -22.64
CA THR A 9 -6.87 -2.93 -23.19
C THR A 9 -5.66 -2.87 -22.28
N ARG A 10 -4.47 -3.11 -22.85
CA ARG A 10 -3.21 -2.91 -22.13
C ARG A 10 -2.81 -1.45 -22.24
N LEU A 11 -2.84 -0.73 -21.12
CA LEU A 11 -2.51 0.68 -21.06
C LEU A 11 -1.01 0.94 -20.92
N VAL A 12 -0.28 0.03 -20.27
CA VAL A 12 1.17 0.12 -20.11
C VAL A 12 1.82 -1.16 -20.61
N PRO A 13 2.72 -1.09 -21.61
CA PRO A 13 3.49 -2.25 -22.05
C PRO A 13 4.37 -2.82 -20.93
N ALA A 14 4.61 -4.14 -20.97
CA ALA A 14 5.50 -4.78 -20.00
C ALA A 14 6.96 -4.59 -20.40
N GLY A 15 7.79 -4.08 -19.48
CA GLY A 15 9.21 -3.88 -19.68
C GLY A 15 9.84 -2.87 -18.76
N ARG A 16 11.09 -2.49 -19.05
CA ARG A 16 11.89 -1.55 -18.22
C ARG A 16 12.22 -0.24 -18.95
N ASN A 17 11.88 -0.12 -20.21
CA ASN A 17 12.15 1.07 -21.00
C ASN A 17 11.28 2.26 -20.53
N GLU A 18 11.50 3.40 -21.14
CA GLU A 18 10.61 4.54 -20.97
C GLU A 18 9.21 4.17 -21.50
N GLY A 19 8.16 4.50 -20.74
CA GLY A 19 6.79 4.13 -21.10
C GLY A 19 6.38 2.69 -20.79
N GLU A 20 7.28 1.84 -20.27
CA GLU A 20 7.00 0.47 -19.87
C GLU A 20 6.95 0.32 -18.34
N GLY A 21 6.29 -0.74 -17.86
CA GLY A 21 6.21 -1.10 -16.45
C GLY A 21 6.30 -2.59 -16.21
N MET A 22 6.65 -2.99 -15.00
CA MET A 22 6.90 -4.40 -14.65
C MET A 22 5.97 -4.96 -13.60
N TYR A 23 5.80 -4.25 -12.48
CA TYR A 23 5.06 -4.75 -11.32
C TYR A 23 4.38 -3.61 -10.58
N PHE A 24 3.11 -3.43 -10.88
CA PHE A 24 2.30 -2.34 -10.33
C PHE A 24 1.70 -2.72 -8.98
N ILE A 25 1.85 -1.81 -8.02
CA ILE A 25 1.26 -1.85 -6.68
C ILE A 25 0.74 -0.46 -6.32
N SER A 26 0.06 -0.33 -5.18
CA SER A 26 -0.50 0.95 -4.71
C SER A 26 -1.38 1.62 -5.77
N MET A 27 -2.23 0.82 -6.41
CA MET A 27 -3.17 1.35 -7.41
C MET A 27 -4.23 2.21 -6.73
N ASN A 28 -4.54 3.35 -7.34
CA ASN A 28 -5.55 4.26 -6.84
C ASN A 28 -6.28 4.94 -8.01
N LEU A 29 -7.55 5.26 -7.80
CA LEU A 29 -8.38 6.06 -8.71
C LEU A 29 -8.74 7.36 -8.00
N ASN A 30 -8.42 8.48 -8.62
CA ASN A 30 -8.80 9.81 -8.15
C ASN A 30 -9.43 10.60 -9.32
N GLY A 31 -10.73 10.78 -9.28
CA GLY A 31 -11.49 11.26 -10.43
C GLY A 31 -11.25 10.34 -11.63
N ASP A 32 -10.77 10.89 -12.73
CA ASP A 32 -10.49 10.17 -13.97
C ASP A 32 -9.01 9.72 -14.09
N ILE A 33 -8.21 9.88 -13.04
CA ILE A 33 -6.80 9.49 -13.04
C ILE A 33 -6.61 8.17 -12.27
N VAL A 34 -6.24 7.12 -13.00
CA VAL A 34 -5.69 5.90 -12.41
C VAL A 34 -4.20 6.10 -12.18
N SER A 35 -3.75 5.88 -10.98
CA SER A 35 -2.34 5.92 -10.63
C SER A 35 -1.86 4.60 -10.04
N ALA A 36 -0.58 4.28 -10.24
CA ALA A 36 0.06 3.11 -9.66
C ALA A 36 1.55 3.35 -9.45
N PHE A 37 2.15 2.66 -8.49
CA PHE A 37 3.59 2.61 -8.34
C PHE A 37 4.15 1.33 -8.96
N ASP A 38 5.06 1.46 -9.92
CA ASP A 38 5.80 0.32 -10.46
C ASP A 38 6.99 -0.02 -9.56
N PHE A 39 6.82 -1.05 -8.76
CA PHE A 39 7.86 -1.55 -7.88
C PHE A 39 9.11 -2.04 -8.63
N GLY A 40 8.96 -2.53 -9.85
CA GLY A 40 10.06 -3.06 -10.67
C GLY A 40 11.00 -1.99 -11.22
N THR A 41 10.46 -0.86 -11.64
CA THR A 41 11.21 0.26 -12.22
C THR A 41 11.29 1.49 -11.32
N LYS A 42 10.58 1.48 -10.16
CA LYS A 42 10.50 2.59 -9.21
C LYS A 42 9.91 3.87 -9.83
N LYS A 43 8.96 3.70 -10.72
CA LYS A 43 8.25 4.80 -11.36
C LYS A 43 6.83 4.90 -10.80
N PHE A 44 6.35 6.11 -10.63
CA PHE A 44 4.93 6.39 -10.42
C PHE A 44 4.29 6.64 -11.77
N VAL A 45 3.18 5.98 -12.04
CA VAL A 45 2.50 5.99 -13.34
C VAL A 45 1.11 6.56 -13.17
N GLU A 46 0.70 7.45 -14.08
CA GLU A 46 -0.63 8.04 -14.11
C GLU A 46 -1.25 7.90 -15.50
N ILE A 47 -2.51 7.50 -15.53
CA ILE A 47 -3.30 7.25 -16.73
C ILE A 47 -4.59 8.06 -16.61
N ASN A 48 -4.83 8.95 -17.58
CA ASN A 48 -6.09 9.69 -17.68
C ASN A 48 -7.12 8.84 -18.43
N LEU A 49 -8.19 8.45 -17.77
CA LEU A 49 -9.25 7.60 -18.33
C LEU A 49 -10.08 8.33 -19.40
N ASN A 50 -10.08 9.66 -19.44
CA ASN A 50 -10.75 10.41 -20.51
C ASN A 50 -9.92 10.47 -21.81
N GLU A 51 -8.62 10.21 -21.72
CA GLU A 51 -7.69 10.40 -22.83
C GLU A 51 -7.08 9.09 -23.32
N TYR A 52 -7.11 8.02 -22.53
CA TYR A 52 -6.37 6.78 -22.81
C TYR A 52 -6.71 6.13 -24.16
N ALA A 53 -7.93 6.38 -24.68
CA ALA A 53 -8.36 5.86 -25.97
C ALA A 53 -7.97 6.78 -27.16
N THR A 54 -7.40 7.97 -26.88
CA THR A 54 -6.98 8.92 -27.92
C THR A 54 -5.73 8.38 -28.62
N PRO A 55 -5.70 8.39 -29.97
CA PRO A 55 -4.51 7.95 -30.71
C PRO A 55 -3.27 8.73 -30.29
N GLY A 56 -2.21 8.01 -29.92
CA GLY A 56 -0.94 8.62 -29.49
C GLY A 56 -0.88 8.99 -28.00
N TYR A 57 -1.92 8.73 -27.23
CA TYR A 57 -1.88 8.91 -25.77
C TYR A 57 -0.75 8.11 -25.13
N GLN A 58 -0.04 8.70 -24.19
CA GLN A 58 0.99 8.06 -23.37
C GLN A 58 0.72 8.34 -21.89
N PRO A 59 0.77 7.33 -21.02
CA PRO A 59 0.76 7.53 -19.58
C PRO A 59 1.91 8.41 -19.12
N THR A 60 1.72 9.13 -18.03
CA THR A 60 2.79 9.91 -17.39
C THR A 60 3.59 9.03 -16.44
N PHE A 61 4.92 9.10 -16.53
CA PHE A 61 5.84 8.37 -15.67
C PHE A 61 6.71 9.35 -14.88
N THR A 62 6.70 9.23 -13.55
CA THR A 62 7.56 9.99 -12.65
C THR A 62 8.53 9.06 -11.95
N SER A 63 9.85 9.23 -12.15
CA SER A 63 10.86 8.44 -11.46
C SER A 63 10.96 8.87 -9.99
N LEU A 64 10.97 7.90 -9.08
CA LEU A 64 11.18 8.10 -7.65
C LEU A 64 12.56 7.62 -7.20
N THR A 65 13.43 7.24 -8.14
CA THR A 65 14.80 6.85 -7.81
C THR A 65 15.75 8.05 -7.90
N ASP A 66 16.36 8.35 -6.78
CA ASP A 66 17.70 8.89 -6.75
C ASP A 66 18.65 7.84 -6.12
N ASN A 67 19.96 8.12 -6.09
CA ASN A 67 20.98 7.18 -5.60
C ASN A 67 20.81 6.78 -4.11
N ASN A 68 19.92 7.43 -3.36
CA ASN A 68 19.73 7.27 -1.93
C ASN A 68 18.33 6.74 -1.54
N LYS A 69 17.41 6.60 -2.49
CA LYS A 69 16.02 6.19 -2.23
C LYS A 69 15.76 4.75 -2.66
N THR A 70 15.08 4.01 -1.80
CA THR A 70 14.53 2.69 -2.14
C THR A 70 13.03 2.67 -1.80
N PRO A 71 12.19 3.33 -2.62
CA PRO A 71 10.74 3.31 -2.43
C PRO A 71 10.19 1.90 -2.66
N ILE A 72 9.22 1.53 -1.85
CA ILE A 72 8.50 0.24 -1.93
C ILE A 72 7.04 0.47 -2.33
N GLY A 73 6.46 1.62 -2.02
CA GLY A 73 5.13 2.03 -2.43
C GLY A 73 5.04 3.55 -2.51
N ALA A 74 4.17 4.05 -3.37
CA ALA A 74 3.91 5.49 -3.48
C ALA A 74 2.47 5.78 -3.89
N ILE A 75 1.96 6.93 -3.45
CA ILE A 75 0.67 7.47 -3.85
C ILE A 75 0.78 8.99 -4.10
N ARG A 76 -0.17 9.56 -4.82
CA ARG A 76 -0.27 10.99 -5.03
C ARG A 76 -1.03 11.68 -3.90
N ILE A 77 -0.53 12.84 -3.47
CA ILE A 77 -1.20 13.77 -2.54
C ILE A 77 -1.17 15.19 -3.15
N GLY A 78 -2.26 15.59 -3.78
CA GLY A 78 -2.29 16.83 -4.55
C GLY A 78 -1.28 16.81 -5.71
N ASP A 79 -0.35 17.76 -5.73
CA ASP A 79 0.74 17.88 -6.71
C ASP A 79 2.03 17.13 -6.33
N ARG A 80 2.05 16.44 -5.19
CA ARG A 80 3.21 15.76 -4.62
C ARG A 80 3.05 14.25 -4.63
N LEU A 81 4.17 13.54 -4.46
CA LEU A 81 4.20 12.09 -4.28
C LEU A 81 4.65 11.76 -2.86
N LEU A 82 3.84 10.94 -2.17
CA LEU A 82 4.17 10.37 -0.89
C LEU A 82 4.60 8.91 -1.09
N SER A 83 5.73 8.55 -0.53
CA SER A 83 6.26 7.20 -0.62
C SER A 83 6.63 6.62 0.75
N THR A 84 6.55 5.30 0.83
CA THR A 84 7.18 4.48 1.87
C THR A 84 8.30 3.65 1.26
N GLY A 85 9.31 3.32 2.07
CA GLY A 85 10.44 2.56 1.58
C GLY A 85 11.44 2.21 2.67
N VAL A 86 12.63 1.81 2.27
CA VAL A 86 13.75 1.59 3.18
C VAL A 86 14.45 2.93 3.42
N TYR A 87 13.89 3.73 4.32
CA TYR A 87 14.38 5.06 4.66
C TYR A 87 14.89 5.08 6.10
N THR A 88 16.02 5.75 6.34
CA THR A 88 16.58 5.92 7.69
C THR A 88 16.26 7.28 8.31
N GLN A 89 15.83 8.25 7.50
CA GLN A 89 15.50 9.60 7.92
C GLN A 89 14.09 9.75 8.49
N GLY A 90 13.17 8.84 8.11
CA GLY A 90 11.77 8.83 8.54
C GLY A 90 11.02 7.70 7.86
N ARG A 91 9.79 7.45 8.28
CA ARG A 91 8.95 6.40 7.69
C ARG A 91 8.40 6.77 6.31
N TYR A 92 8.12 8.04 6.11
CA TYR A 92 7.51 8.59 4.90
C TYR A 92 8.44 9.58 4.24
N CYS A 93 8.38 9.63 2.92
CA CYS A 93 9.05 10.64 2.12
C CYS A 93 8.02 11.34 1.23
N ILE A 94 7.91 12.66 1.33
CA ILE A 94 7.17 13.50 0.39
C ILE A 94 8.16 14.08 -0.60
N SER A 95 7.95 13.77 -1.87
CA SER A 95 8.74 14.27 -3.00
C SER A 95 7.94 15.30 -3.78
N GLN A 96 8.56 16.43 -4.08
CA GLN A 96 8.04 17.46 -4.97
C GLN A 96 8.62 17.27 -6.38
N VAL A 97 7.89 17.68 -7.41
CA VAL A 97 8.35 17.58 -8.80
C VAL A 97 9.62 18.43 -9.04
N SER A 98 9.81 19.51 -8.28
CA SER A 98 10.92 20.45 -8.44
C SER A 98 11.56 20.90 -7.11
N GLY A 99 11.51 20.05 -6.09
CA GLY A 99 12.01 20.40 -4.75
C GLY A 99 12.73 19.25 -4.07
N ASP A 100 13.23 19.53 -2.88
CA ASP A 100 13.87 18.54 -2.03
C ASP A 100 12.85 17.59 -1.41
N ASP A 101 13.32 16.39 -1.10
CA ASP A 101 12.56 15.39 -0.37
C ASP A 101 12.43 15.75 1.11
N THR A 102 11.24 15.62 1.63
CA THR A 102 10.98 15.78 3.07
C THR A 102 10.65 14.43 3.70
N TYR A 103 11.45 14.03 4.69
CA TYR A 103 11.21 12.82 5.46
C TYR A 103 10.55 13.16 6.79
N SER A 104 9.52 12.40 7.14
CA SER A 104 8.76 12.66 8.37
C SER A 104 8.28 11.37 9.03
N VAL A 105 7.89 11.49 10.29
CA VAL A 105 7.37 10.44 11.16
C VAL A 105 8.42 9.37 11.48
N SER A 106 8.64 9.11 12.75
CA SER A 106 9.48 7.99 13.21
C SER A 106 8.78 6.65 12.94
N TYR A 107 9.57 5.58 12.85
CA TYR A 107 9.00 4.24 12.77
C TYR A 107 8.22 3.90 14.04
N PRO A 108 7.16 3.06 13.93
CA PRO A 108 6.40 2.61 15.07
C PRO A 108 7.28 2.01 16.17
N ALA A 109 6.85 2.18 17.41
CA ALA A 109 7.54 1.57 18.54
C ALA A 109 7.57 0.05 18.38
N CYS A 110 8.73 -0.56 18.52
CA CYS A 110 8.88 -1.99 18.52
C CYS A 110 9.33 -2.47 19.91
N THR A 111 8.75 -3.58 20.35
CA THR A 111 9.09 -4.19 21.64
C THR A 111 10.49 -4.81 21.68
N ASP A 112 11.13 -5.00 20.51
CA ASP A 112 12.50 -5.52 20.44
C ASP A 112 13.51 -4.37 20.39
N PRO A 113 14.25 -4.10 21.48
CA PRO A 113 15.21 -3.00 21.56
C PRO A 113 16.45 -3.22 20.65
N THR A 114 16.61 -4.39 20.05
CA THR A 114 17.73 -4.66 19.13
C THR A 114 17.47 -4.18 17.71
N LEU A 115 16.25 -3.70 17.41
CA LEU A 115 15.86 -3.17 16.12
C LEU A 115 16.42 -1.75 15.93
N THR A 116 17.45 -1.63 15.10
CA THR A 116 17.91 -0.34 14.58
C THR A 116 16.89 0.25 13.59
N ASP A 117 16.94 1.55 13.35
CA ASP A 117 16.04 2.20 12.39
C ASP A 117 16.17 1.62 10.96
N THR A 118 17.35 1.17 10.56
CA THR A 118 17.55 0.44 9.30
C THR A 118 16.77 -0.89 9.27
N LEU A 119 16.72 -1.63 10.38
CA LEU A 119 15.94 -2.87 10.46
C LEU A 119 14.44 -2.58 10.52
N LYS A 120 14.03 -1.54 11.24
CA LYS A 120 12.65 -1.07 11.25
C LYS A 120 12.21 -0.62 9.86
N SER A 121 13.04 0.12 9.12
CA SER A 121 12.69 0.57 7.77
C SER A 121 12.40 -0.60 6.83
N ALA A 122 13.20 -1.65 6.87
CA ALA A 122 12.96 -2.86 6.08
C ALA A 122 11.68 -3.61 6.52
N PHE A 123 11.39 -3.62 7.83
CA PHE A 123 10.23 -4.29 8.40
C PHE A 123 8.91 -3.58 8.11
N TYR A 124 8.95 -2.23 8.13
CA TYR A 124 7.78 -1.40 7.86
C TYR A 124 7.69 -0.91 6.41
N ALA A 125 8.53 -1.41 5.49
CA ALA A 125 8.57 -0.93 4.11
C ALA A 125 7.35 -1.33 3.27
N SER A 126 6.84 -2.56 3.47
CA SER A 126 5.69 -3.08 2.71
C SER A 126 4.38 -2.62 3.33
N ASN A 127 3.80 -1.59 2.74
CA ASN A 127 2.58 -0.95 3.23
C ASN A 127 1.58 -0.74 2.11
N THR A 128 0.30 -0.71 2.49
CA THR A 128 -0.77 -0.11 1.70
C THR A 128 -1.03 1.30 2.20
N LEU A 129 -1.13 2.24 1.29
CA LEU A 129 -1.32 3.66 1.53
C LEU A 129 -2.69 4.09 1.01
N ALA A 130 -3.42 4.88 1.79
CA ALA A 130 -4.65 5.52 1.36
C ALA A 130 -4.74 6.95 1.92
N VAL A 131 -5.13 7.90 1.09
CA VAL A 131 -5.32 9.30 1.49
C VAL A 131 -6.80 9.58 1.60
N LYS A 132 -7.19 10.28 2.68
CA LYS A 132 -8.55 10.77 2.85
C LYS A 132 -8.93 11.63 1.63
N PRO A 133 -10.16 11.53 1.09
CA PRO A 133 -10.56 12.31 -0.07
C PRO A 133 -10.31 13.81 0.06
N THR A 134 -10.42 14.39 1.25
CA THR A 134 -10.10 15.79 1.56
C THR A 134 -8.60 16.11 1.63
N LEU A 135 -7.72 15.11 1.40
CA LEU A 135 -6.25 15.22 1.37
C LEU A 135 -5.58 15.65 2.69
N GLU A 136 -6.30 15.69 3.79
CA GLU A 136 -5.77 16.14 5.09
C GLU A 136 -5.20 15.01 5.96
N ARG A 137 -5.50 13.76 5.62
CA ARG A 137 -5.10 12.58 6.38
C ARG A 137 -4.58 11.45 5.49
N LEU A 138 -3.60 10.73 6.01
CA LEU A 138 -3.03 9.51 5.46
C LEU A 138 -3.32 8.34 6.37
N ALA A 139 -3.75 7.21 5.81
CA ALA A 139 -3.73 5.91 6.44
C ALA A 139 -2.65 5.04 5.80
N CYS A 140 -1.84 4.38 6.62
CA CYS A 140 -0.77 3.49 6.18
C CYS A 140 -0.85 2.17 6.96
N ALA A 141 -1.25 1.10 6.29
CA ALA A 141 -1.40 -0.21 6.89
C ALA A 141 -0.26 -1.15 6.49
N ASN A 142 0.27 -1.87 7.45
CA ASN A 142 1.38 -2.78 7.24
C ASN A 142 0.93 -4.24 7.38
N MET A 143 1.24 -5.04 6.36
CA MET A 143 0.86 -6.45 6.33
C MET A 143 1.66 -7.28 7.33
N GLN A 144 2.94 -6.98 7.51
CA GLN A 144 3.81 -7.79 8.35
C GLN A 144 3.57 -7.57 9.85
N THR A 145 3.16 -6.36 10.25
CA THR A 145 3.05 -6.00 11.68
C THR A 145 1.62 -5.89 12.18
N GLY A 146 0.65 -5.81 11.27
CA GLY A 146 -0.74 -5.44 11.65
C GLY A 146 -0.84 -4.04 12.25
N CYS A 147 0.09 -3.16 11.88
CA CYS A 147 0.09 -1.75 12.30
C CYS A 147 -0.70 -0.92 11.29
N LEU A 148 -1.63 -0.13 11.77
CA LEU A 148 -2.29 0.95 11.02
C LEU A 148 -1.82 2.28 11.61
N ASP A 149 -1.12 3.07 10.82
CA ASP A 149 -0.60 4.38 11.16
C ASP A 149 -1.47 5.45 10.50
N ILE A 150 -1.94 6.43 11.26
CA ILE A 150 -2.78 7.51 10.78
C ILE A 150 -2.03 8.82 11.01
N CYS A 151 -1.82 9.56 9.93
CA CYS A 151 -1.08 10.81 9.96
C CYS A 151 -1.92 11.97 9.43
N GLU A 152 -1.70 13.15 9.97
CA GLU A 152 -2.15 14.41 9.42
C GLU A 152 -1.14 14.91 8.38
N ILE A 153 -1.63 15.46 7.27
CA ILE A 153 -0.84 15.99 6.17
C ILE A 153 -0.79 17.52 6.30
N ASN A 154 0.38 18.06 6.64
CA ASN A 154 0.60 19.50 6.83
C ASN A 154 1.65 20.00 5.82
N GLY A 155 1.22 20.39 4.63
CA GLY A 155 2.15 20.77 3.57
C GLY A 155 3.06 19.59 3.20
N ASN A 156 4.37 19.73 3.37
CA ASN A 156 5.37 18.70 3.06
C ASN A 156 5.71 17.79 4.25
N GLU A 157 5.02 17.93 5.36
CA GLU A 157 5.27 17.15 6.56
C GLU A 157 4.06 16.32 6.96
N LEU A 158 4.34 15.18 7.58
CA LEU A 158 3.34 14.33 8.19
C LEU A 158 3.52 14.35 9.71
N THR A 159 2.40 14.45 10.41
CA THR A 159 2.38 14.29 11.88
C THR A 159 1.51 13.11 12.24
N ARG A 160 2.05 12.14 13.01
CA ARG A 160 1.27 10.99 13.46
C ARG A 160 0.14 11.42 14.38
N VAL A 161 -1.08 11.02 14.05
CA VAL A 161 -2.28 11.21 14.87
C VAL A 161 -2.50 10.03 15.80
N ASN A 162 -2.40 8.81 15.22
CA ASN A 162 -2.57 7.58 15.98
C ASN A 162 -1.83 6.40 15.33
N GLU A 163 -1.57 5.39 16.14
CA GLU A 163 -0.93 4.15 15.75
C GLU A 163 -1.68 2.96 16.38
N VAL A 164 -2.39 2.20 15.54
CA VAL A 164 -3.16 1.03 15.97
C VAL A 164 -2.35 -0.22 15.73
N HIS A 165 -2.17 -1.05 16.74
CA HIS A 165 -1.51 -2.35 16.67
C HIS A 165 -2.50 -3.46 16.99
N LEU A 166 -2.69 -4.41 16.05
CA LEU A 166 -3.58 -5.55 16.27
C LEU A 166 -2.87 -6.72 16.95
N THR A 167 -1.61 -6.95 16.59
CA THR A 167 -0.81 -8.05 17.12
C THR A 167 0.65 -7.63 17.27
N PRO A 168 1.33 -8.03 18.36
CA PRO A 168 2.76 -7.84 18.47
C PRO A 168 3.49 -8.62 17.37
N ALA A 169 4.34 -7.95 16.65
CA ALA A 169 5.17 -8.60 15.63
C ALA A 169 6.18 -9.55 16.29
N LYS A 170 6.09 -10.84 15.98
CA LYS A 170 7.05 -11.87 16.39
C LYS A 170 7.99 -12.17 15.21
N VAL A 171 9.05 -11.40 15.09
CA VAL A 171 10.03 -11.57 14.02
C VAL A 171 11.41 -11.94 14.56
N LYS A 172 12.15 -12.69 13.76
CA LYS A 172 13.57 -12.91 13.96
C LYS A 172 14.31 -12.35 12.76
N PHE A 173 15.30 -11.53 13.01
CA PHE A 173 16.17 -11.02 11.96
C PHE A 173 17.37 -11.96 11.81
N ASN A 174 17.57 -12.49 10.60
CA ASN A 174 18.79 -13.21 10.28
C ASN A 174 19.89 -12.23 9.93
N ARG A 175 20.94 -12.18 10.75
CA ARG A 175 22.14 -11.36 10.54
C ARG A 175 23.10 -11.93 9.48
N HIS A 176 22.69 -12.92 8.68
CA HIS A 176 23.55 -13.49 7.64
C HIS A 176 23.61 -12.55 6.44
N ARG A 177 24.83 -12.07 6.14
CA ARG A 177 25.18 -11.42 4.88
C ARG A 177 25.43 -12.50 3.83
N PRO A 178 24.61 -12.67 2.80
CA PRO A 178 24.99 -13.45 1.63
C PRO A 178 26.19 -12.75 0.96
N LYS A 179 27.26 -13.48 0.72
CA LYS A 179 28.41 -12.95 -0.03
C LYS A 179 27.92 -12.47 -1.41
N GLY A 180 28.16 -11.19 -1.74
CA GLY A 180 27.96 -10.64 -3.08
C GLY A 180 26.59 -10.01 -3.38
N ARG A 181 25.69 -9.86 -2.41
CA ARG A 181 24.44 -9.09 -2.57
C ARG A 181 24.40 -7.97 -1.51
N GLY A 182 23.91 -6.79 -1.90
CA GLY A 182 23.68 -5.69 -0.96
C GLY A 182 22.85 -6.15 0.24
N LEU A 183 22.84 -5.35 1.32
CA LEU A 183 22.16 -5.62 2.58
C LEU A 183 20.66 -5.99 2.38
N VAL A 184 20.40 -7.25 2.10
CA VAL A 184 19.07 -7.83 2.26
C VAL A 184 19.08 -8.44 3.67
N HIS A 185 18.44 -7.75 4.63
CA HIS A 185 18.12 -8.37 5.91
C HIS A 185 16.82 -9.14 5.72
N PRO A 186 16.86 -10.46 5.50
CA PRO A 186 15.63 -11.23 5.42
C PRO A 186 14.99 -11.24 6.81
N VAL A 187 13.80 -10.66 6.87
CA VAL A 187 12.93 -10.82 8.04
C VAL A 187 12.38 -12.24 7.99
N ASN A 188 12.73 -13.06 8.97
CA ASN A 188 12.17 -14.39 9.09
C ASN A 188 10.94 -14.36 9.99
N TYR A 189 9.82 -14.67 9.42
CA TYR A 189 8.57 -14.84 10.17
C TYR A 189 8.50 -16.25 10.75
N SER A 190 8.11 -16.34 12.02
CA SER A 190 7.69 -17.62 12.58
C SER A 190 6.51 -18.16 11.77
N LYS A 191 6.40 -19.49 11.61
CA LYS A 191 5.21 -20.10 10.99
C LYS A 191 3.89 -19.77 11.72
N TYR A 192 3.97 -19.28 12.95
CA TYR A 192 2.86 -18.82 13.78
C TYR A 192 2.68 -17.28 13.77
N HIS A 193 3.47 -16.56 12.97
CA HIS A 193 3.32 -15.13 12.80
C HIS A 193 1.95 -14.84 12.18
N ILE A 194 1.21 -13.89 12.77
CA ILE A 194 -0.09 -13.47 12.26
C ILE A 194 0.13 -12.26 11.37
N PHE A 195 -0.21 -12.39 10.09
CA PHE A 195 -0.13 -11.30 9.13
C PHE A 195 -1.28 -10.31 9.34
N GLY A 196 -0.99 -9.05 9.10
CA GLY A 196 -1.87 -7.92 9.36
C GLY A 196 -2.75 -7.54 8.18
N PHE A 197 -2.58 -6.33 7.68
CA PHE A 197 -3.45 -5.74 6.68
C PHE A 197 -3.00 -6.03 5.25
N CYS A 198 -3.94 -6.52 4.42
CA CYS A 198 -3.71 -6.80 3.01
C CYS A 198 -3.90 -5.54 2.16
N ASP A 199 -4.97 -4.76 2.45
CA ASP A 199 -5.36 -3.62 1.65
C ASP A 199 -6.18 -2.61 2.45
N LEU A 200 -6.31 -1.38 1.91
CA LEU A 200 -7.09 -0.27 2.45
C LEU A 200 -8.01 0.34 1.39
N ALA A 201 -9.23 0.66 1.81
CA ALA A 201 -10.08 1.62 1.13
C ALA A 201 -10.52 2.71 2.12
N VAL A 202 -10.88 3.89 1.64
CA VAL A 202 -11.21 5.01 2.52
C VAL A 202 -12.43 5.78 2.02
N SER A 203 -13.14 6.40 2.98
CA SER A 203 -14.13 7.44 2.75
C SER A 203 -13.74 8.70 3.52
N ASP A 204 -14.56 9.74 3.46
CA ASP A 204 -14.37 10.94 4.30
C ASP A 204 -14.43 10.62 5.80
N ASP A 205 -15.23 9.63 6.20
CA ASP A 205 -15.45 9.32 7.61
C ASP A 205 -14.63 8.13 8.10
N TYR A 206 -14.32 7.15 7.22
CA TYR A 206 -13.81 5.86 7.64
C TYR A 206 -12.62 5.35 6.83
N ILE A 207 -11.83 4.51 7.50
CA ILE A 207 -10.77 3.67 6.95
C ILE A 207 -11.28 2.23 6.98
N TYR A 208 -11.40 1.60 5.83
CA TYR A 208 -11.74 0.19 5.67
C TYR A 208 -10.45 -0.60 5.47
N ALA A 209 -10.10 -1.43 6.42
CA ALA A 209 -8.84 -2.16 6.41
C ALA A 209 -9.08 -3.66 6.27
N LEU A 210 -8.69 -4.23 5.12
CA LEU A 210 -8.76 -5.66 4.88
C LEU A 210 -7.70 -6.39 5.69
N TYR A 211 -8.13 -7.17 6.67
CA TYR A 211 -7.26 -7.85 7.62
C TYR A 211 -7.08 -9.33 7.26
N SER A 212 -5.83 -9.77 7.14
CA SER A 212 -5.50 -11.17 6.89
C SER A 212 -5.80 -12.07 8.09
N GLY A 213 -5.14 -11.82 9.22
CA GLY A 213 -5.21 -12.69 10.39
C GLY A 213 -4.64 -14.10 10.17
N ARG A 214 -4.02 -14.34 9.02
CA ARG A 214 -3.52 -15.65 8.58
C ARG A 214 -2.11 -15.91 9.09
N THR A 215 -1.74 -17.20 9.15
CA THR A 215 -0.39 -17.64 9.52
C THR A 215 0.18 -18.55 8.44
N LEU A 216 1.51 -18.57 8.28
CA LEU A 216 2.19 -19.50 7.36
C LEU A 216 1.90 -20.96 7.69
N LYS A 217 1.65 -21.30 8.97
CA LYS A 217 1.32 -22.67 9.40
C LYS A 217 0.00 -23.16 8.80
N GLN A 218 -0.99 -22.29 8.69
CA GLN A 218 -2.36 -22.65 8.27
C GLN A 218 -2.60 -22.42 6.78
N HIS A 219 -1.90 -21.44 6.19
CA HIS A 219 -2.20 -20.97 4.84
C HIS A 219 -0.98 -20.97 3.90
N ASN A 220 0.17 -21.51 4.32
CA ASN A 220 1.42 -21.46 3.56
C ASN A 220 1.76 -20.01 3.16
N LEU A 221 1.99 -19.74 1.88
CA LEU A 221 2.28 -18.40 1.37
C LEU A 221 1.04 -17.55 1.08
N ASP A 222 -0.18 -18.11 1.20
CA ASP A 222 -1.45 -17.41 0.96
C ASP A 222 -1.87 -16.56 2.18
N VAL A 223 -0.98 -15.64 2.58
CA VAL A 223 -1.15 -14.78 3.76
C VAL A 223 -1.54 -13.34 3.42
N ASP A 224 -1.59 -13.02 2.13
CA ASP A 224 -1.94 -11.72 1.57
C ASP A 224 -3.43 -11.56 1.25
N LYS A 225 -4.28 -12.43 1.81
CA LYS A 225 -5.73 -12.40 1.67
C LYS A 225 -6.42 -12.39 3.02
N GLY A 226 -7.58 -11.76 3.11
CA GLY A 226 -8.38 -11.66 4.32
C GLY A 226 -9.87 -11.85 4.08
N LYS A 227 -10.59 -12.24 5.15
CA LYS A 227 -12.07 -12.32 5.20
C LYS A 227 -12.67 -11.27 6.11
N THR A 228 -11.88 -10.39 6.67
CA THR A 228 -12.33 -9.43 7.68
C THR A 228 -11.97 -8.03 7.24
N ILE A 229 -12.95 -7.15 7.21
CA ILE A 229 -12.74 -5.71 7.05
C ILE A 229 -12.95 -5.06 8.40
N LEU A 230 -11.89 -4.49 8.96
CA LEU A 230 -11.94 -3.68 10.17
C LEU A 230 -12.16 -2.23 9.76
N VAL A 231 -13.14 -1.57 10.36
CA VAL A 231 -13.47 -0.17 10.07
C VAL A 231 -13.01 0.69 11.21
N PHE A 232 -12.21 1.70 10.90
CA PHE A 232 -11.73 2.70 11.85
C PHE A 232 -12.19 4.09 11.44
N ASP A 233 -12.41 4.97 12.42
CA ASP A 233 -12.47 6.40 12.16
C ASP A 233 -11.06 6.96 11.91
N TRP A 234 -10.97 8.21 11.45
CA TRP A 234 -9.69 8.86 11.19
C TRP A 234 -8.89 9.27 12.46
N ASN A 235 -9.42 8.96 13.64
CA ASN A 235 -8.69 9.04 14.91
C ASN A 235 -8.15 7.67 15.34
N GLY A 236 -8.44 6.59 14.57
CA GLY A 236 -7.99 5.24 14.82
C GLY A 236 -8.86 4.45 15.78
N SER A 237 -10.07 4.94 16.11
CA SER A 237 -11.02 4.19 16.92
C SER A 237 -11.71 3.13 16.05
N HIS A 238 -11.74 1.88 16.51
CA HIS A 238 -12.47 0.82 15.82
C HIS A 238 -13.98 1.07 15.92
N VAL A 239 -14.66 1.13 14.75
CA VAL A 239 -16.09 1.45 14.65
C VAL A 239 -16.93 0.19 14.45
N ARG A 240 -16.54 -0.67 13.51
CA ARG A 240 -17.25 -1.93 13.21
C ARG A 240 -16.36 -2.92 12.46
N THR A 241 -16.88 -4.13 12.29
CA THR A 241 -16.22 -5.22 11.56
C THR A 241 -17.19 -5.86 10.59
N TYR A 242 -16.75 -6.05 9.34
CA TYR A 242 -17.46 -6.85 8.36
C TYR A 242 -16.75 -8.18 8.13
N ARG A 243 -17.54 -9.22 7.79
CA ARG A 243 -17.04 -10.54 7.41
C ARG A 243 -17.42 -10.83 5.98
N LEU A 244 -16.43 -11.15 5.16
CA LEU A 244 -16.61 -11.59 3.78
C LEU A 244 -16.78 -13.11 3.71
N GLU A 245 -17.55 -13.59 2.75
CA GLU A 245 -17.72 -15.04 2.52
C GLU A 245 -16.42 -15.66 2.02
N ASN A 246 -15.76 -15.02 1.04
CA ASN A 246 -14.52 -15.48 0.46
C ASN A 246 -13.34 -14.63 0.91
N ALA A 247 -12.13 -15.20 0.84
CA ALA A 247 -10.91 -14.45 1.12
C ALA A 247 -10.60 -13.54 -0.06
N CYS A 248 -10.39 -12.26 0.24
CA CYS A 248 -10.08 -11.23 -0.75
C CYS A 248 -8.66 -10.71 -0.58
N SER A 249 -8.05 -10.34 -1.70
CA SER A 249 -6.70 -9.77 -1.74
C SER A 249 -6.70 -8.24 -1.78
N SER A 250 -7.82 -7.64 -2.21
CA SER A 250 -7.91 -6.19 -2.42
C SER A 250 -9.34 -5.71 -2.19
N ILE A 251 -9.50 -4.45 -1.80
CA ILE A 251 -10.78 -3.77 -1.62
C ILE A 251 -10.76 -2.37 -2.23
N SER A 252 -11.92 -1.90 -2.66
CA SER A 252 -12.15 -0.53 -3.10
C SER A 252 -13.49 -0.04 -2.57
N TYR A 253 -13.64 1.26 -2.34
CA TYR A 253 -14.88 1.88 -1.87
C TYR A 253 -15.41 2.84 -2.93
N SER A 254 -16.69 2.68 -3.26
CA SER A 254 -17.47 3.63 -4.07
C SER A 254 -18.31 4.51 -3.15
N ALA A 255 -18.03 5.81 -3.16
CA ALA A 255 -18.83 6.79 -2.40
C ALA A 255 -20.22 6.99 -3.00
N GLU A 256 -20.35 6.92 -4.33
CA GLU A 256 -21.59 7.06 -5.04
C GLU A 256 -22.58 5.95 -4.68
N GLU A 257 -22.11 4.72 -4.61
CA GLU A 257 -22.94 3.55 -4.34
C GLU A 257 -22.94 3.15 -2.85
N ASN A 258 -22.14 3.82 -2.03
CA ASN A 258 -21.89 3.46 -0.63
C ASN A 258 -21.56 1.97 -0.47
N THR A 259 -20.62 1.47 -1.32
CA THR A 259 -20.37 0.04 -1.49
C THR A 259 -18.88 -0.26 -1.47
N ILE A 260 -18.49 -1.31 -0.77
CA ILE A 260 -17.14 -1.89 -0.87
C ILE A 260 -17.19 -3.00 -1.92
N TYR A 261 -16.24 -2.91 -2.86
CA TYR A 261 -15.90 -3.95 -3.81
C TYR A 261 -14.67 -4.70 -3.33
N ALA A 262 -14.72 -6.02 -3.27
CA ALA A 262 -13.63 -6.86 -2.80
C ALA A 262 -13.27 -7.90 -3.87
N LEU A 263 -11.97 -8.01 -4.19
CA LEU A 263 -11.47 -8.97 -5.18
C LEU A 263 -11.08 -10.27 -4.49
N SER A 264 -11.80 -11.34 -4.80
CA SER A 264 -11.47 -12.72 -4.44
C SER A 264 -10.80 -13.43 -5.61
N GLN A 265 -9.73 -14.16 -5.34
CA GLN A 265 -9.00 -14.97 -6.31
C GLN A 265 -8.74 -16.35 -5.72
N GLU A 266 -9.51 -17.34 -6.15
CA GLU A 266 -9.37 -18.72 -5.72
C GLU A 266 -9.42 -19.67 -6.94
N ASN A 267 -8.55 -20.68 -6.97
CA ASN A 267 -8.54 -21.74 -7.99
C ASN A 267 -8.55 -21.24 -9.46
N ASN A 268 -7.77 -20.19 -9.77
CA ASN A 268 -7.75 -19.52 -11.08
C ASN A 268 -9.08 -18.84 -11.48
N HIS A 269 -9.97 -18.64 -10.53
CA HIS A 269 -11.18 -17.85 -10.72
C HIS A 269 -11.06 -16.54 -9.97
N SER A 270 -11.42 -15.43 -10.63
CA SER A 270 -11.48 -14.10 -10.01
C SER A 270 -12.93 -13.66 -9.91
N GLU A 271 -13.33 -13.19 -8.76
CA GLU A 271 -14.69 -12.75 -8.46
C GLU A 271 -14.63 -11.40 -7.73
N ILE A 272 -15.56 -10.51 -8.06
CA ILE A 272 -15.79 -9.27 -7.33
C ILE A 272 -17.00 -9.47 -6.42
N ILE A 273 -16.76 -9.32 -5.12
CA ILE A 273 -17.78 -9.38 -4.08
C ILE A 273 -18.18 -7.96 -3.73
N THR A 274 -19.47 -7.68 -3.64
CA THR A 274 -20.03 -6.38 -3.25
C THR A 274 -20.55 -6.42 -1.82
N LEU A 275 -20.23 -5.39 -1.04
CA LEU A 275 -20.74 -5.18 0.31
C LEU A 275 -21.34 -3.78 0.41
N HIS A 276 -22.67 -3.69 0.43
CA HIS A 276 -23.38 -2.43 0.66
C HIS A 276 -23.30 -2.03 2.14
N LEU A 277 -22.95 -0.76 2.43
CA LEU A 277 -22.70 -0.24 3.78
C LEU A 277 -23.90 0.45 4.42
#